data_5cdecfbf0de753aac20dee35612d10cd
#
_entry.id   5cdecfbf0de753aac20dee35612d10cd
#
_cell.length_a   1.000
_cell.length_b   1.000
_cell.length_c   1.000
_cell.angle_alpha   90.00
_cell.angle_beta   90.00
_cell.angle_gamma   90.00
#
_symmetry.space_group_name_H-M   'P 1'
#
loop_
_entity.id
_entity.type
_entity.pdbx_description
1 polymer ?
#
loop_
_entity_poly.entity_id
_entity_poly.type
_entity_poly.pdbx_seq_one_letter_code
_entity_poly.pdbx_strand_id
1 'polypeptide(L)'
;LYSPTKKIMYDEDKVFEEYGIHPKNFLLFRMFDGDKSDGIPGVNGVGMKTLTKLFPFMKTEQKYTLDDIMRSAKTQKNTICERIVESKDLLDMNRRLMDLDDSIITGHTRLKVKEIMERPIQRVIKHRFQTMFLEDKLYQALPNLNSWLATTFNRLNFMAEESHK
;
A
#
# COMPACT_ATOMS: atom_id res chain seq x y z
N LEU A 1 2.76 -7.37 -5.77
CA LEU A 1 3.52 -6.81 -4.66
C LEU A 1 4.48 -7.84 -4.10
N TYR A 2 5.78 -7.52 -3.98
CA TYR A 2 6.75 -8.43 -3.35
C TYR A 2 6.91 -8.14 -1.86
N SER A 3 6.76 -9.16 -1.01
CA SER A 3 7.06 -9.08 0.43
C SER A 3 8.49 -9.55 0.69
N PRO A 4 9.44 -8.66 1.00
CA PRO A 4 10.83 -9.06 1.24
C PRO A 4 10.99 -9.88 2.50
N THR A 5 10.15 -9.66 3.51
CA THR A 5 10.20 -10.40 4.79
C THR A 5 9.75 -11.85 4.61
N LYS A 6 8.66 -12.08 3.88
CA LYS A 6 8.13 -13.42 3.60
C LYS A 6 8.78 -14.05 2.37
N LYS A 7 9.49 -13.27 1.53
CA LYS A 7 10.04 -13.66 0.21
C LYS A 7 8.98 -14.22 -0.74
N ILE A 8 7.79 -13.63 -0.71
CA ILE A 8 6.62 -14.06 -1.49
C ILE A 8 6.18 -12.91 -2.40
N MET A 9 5.83 -13.27 -3.64
CA MET A 9 5.12 -12.37 -4.56
C MET A 9 3.62 -12.50 -4.29
N TYR A 10 2.97 -11.38 -3.97
CA TYR A 10 1.53 -11.29 -3.85
C TYR A 10 0.93 -10.83 -5.17
N ASP A 11 0.22 -11.73 -5.83
CA ASP A 11 -0.75 -11.47 -6.90
C ASP A 11 -2.17 -11.55 -6.35
N GLU A 12 -3.17 -11.48 -7.22
CA GLU A 12 -4.58 -11.52 -6.82
C GLU A 12 -4.95 -12.87 -6.18
N ASP A 13 -4.46 -13.97 -6.74
CA ASP A 13 -4.72 -15.32 -6.25
C ASP A 13 -4.14 -15.53 -4.85
N LYS A 14 -2.91 -15.04 -4.64
CA LYS A 14 -2.24 -15.15 -3.33
C LYS A 14 -2.94 -14.33 -2.25
N VAL A 15 -3.44 -13.15 -2.57
CA VAL A 15 -4.25 -12.36 -1.64
C VAL A 15 -5.55 -13.09 -1.31
N PHE A 16 -6.23 -13.64 -2.31
CA PHE A 16 -7.46 -14.39 -2.08
C PHE A 16 -7.24 -15.66 -1.25
N GLU A 17 -6.16 -16.40 -1.51
CA GLU A 17 -5.78 -17.60 -0.75
C GLU A 17 -5.55 -17.28 0.74
N GLU A 18 -4.77 -16.21 1.02
CA GLU A 18 -4.38 -15.87 2.39
C GLU A 18 -5.52 -15.22 3.18
N TYR A 19 -6.33 -14.36 2.54
CA TYR A 19 -7.32 -13.53 3.22
C TYR A 19 -8.78 -13.96 2.96
N GLY A 20 -9.04 -14.79 1.95
CA GLY A 20 -10.39 -15.18 1.57
C GLY A 20 -11.28 -14.02 1.11
N ILE A 21 -10.68 -12.92 0.67
CA ILE A 21 -11.33 -11.70 0.19
C ILE A 21 -10.70 -11.34 -1.15
N HIS A 22 -11.54 -11.01 -2.14
CA HIS A 22 -11.02 -10.60 -3.44
C HIS A 22 -10.25 -9.27 -3.32
N PRO A 23 -9.09 -9.10 -3.97
CA PRO A 23 -8.25 -7.90 -3.86
C PRO A 23 -9.01 -6.58 -4.08
N LYS A 24 -9.97 -6.54 -4.98
CA LYS A 24 -10.82 -5.35 -5.24
C LYS A 24 -11.63 -4.90 -4.00
N ASN A 25 -11.83 -5.80 -3.03
CA ASN A 25 -12.56 -5.56 -1.77
C ASN A 25 -11.63 -5.50 -0.55
N PHE A 26 -10.31 -5.57 -0.76
CA PHE A 26 -9.34 -5.64 0.32
C PHE A 26 -9.30 -4.36 1.17
N LEU A 27 -9.49 -3.19 0.55
CA LEU A 27 -9.61 -1.92 1.28
C LEU A 27 -10.76 -1.95 2.28
N LEU A 28 -11.93 -2.48 1.90
CA LEU A 28 -13.06 -2.64 2.83
C LEU A 28 -12.65 -3.47 4.05
N PHE A 29 -11.98 -4.61 3.85
CA PHE A 29 -11.46 -5.39 4.98
C PHE A 29 -10.53 -4.56 5.87
N ARG A 30 -9.56 -3.85 5.29
CA ARG A 30 -8.60 -3.04 6.05
C ARG A 30 -9.28 -1.93 6.86
N MET A 31 -10.36 -1.34 6.35
CA MET A 31 -11.14 -0.33 7.10
C MET A 31 -11.70 -0.90 8.40
N PHE A 32 -12.16 -2.17 8.40
CA PHE A 32 -12.71 -2.84 9.58
C PHE A 32 -11.62 -3.37 10.52
N ASP A 33 -10.52 -3.88 9.98
CA ASP A 33 -9.41 -4.44 10.75
C ASP A 33 -8.57 -3.35 11.42
N GLY A 34 -8.47 -2.18 10.78
CA GLY A 34 -7.60 -1.09 11.20
C GLY A 34 -6.13 -1.36 10.87
N ASP A 35 -5.24 -0.56 11.44
CA ASP A 35 -3.80 -0.76 11.40
C ASP A 35 -3.16 -0.43 12.75
N LYS A 36 -2.74 -1.47 13.47
CA LYS A 36 -2.15 -1.30 14.80
C LYS A 36 -0.79 -0.61 14.77
N SER A 37 -0.03 -0.77 13.68
CA SER A 37 1.28 -0.15 13.53
C SER A 37 1.17 1.37 13.39
N ASP A 38 0.10 1.83 12.76
CA ASP A 38 -0.17 3.25 12.54
C ASP A 38 -1.16 3.84 13.55
N GLY A 39 -1.59 3.04 14.55
CA GLY A 39 -2.55 3.47 15.56
C GLY A 39 -3.97 3.67 15.02
N ILE A 40 -4.31 3.10 13.88
CA ILE A 40 -5.64 3.20 13.27
C ILE A 40 -6.55 2.12 13.86
N PRO A 41 -7.59 2.47 14.64
CA PRO A 41 -8.45 1.47 15.25
C PRO A 41 -9.37 0.80 14.22
N GLY A 42 -9.56 -0.51 14.38
CA GLY A 42 -10.60 -1.26 13.66
C GLY A 42 -11.92 -1.30 14.42
N VAL A 43 -12.93 -1.95 13.84
CA VAL A 43 -14.21 -2.21 14.51
C VAL A 43 -14.08 -3.41 15.44
N ASN A 44 -14.31 -3.21 16.73
CA ASN A 44 -14.12 -4.24 17.74
C ASN A 44 -14.98 -5.50 17.46
N GLY A 45 -14.31 -6.68 17.42
CA GLY A 45 -14.94 -7.97 17.14
C GLY A 45 -15.29 -8.22 15.67
N VAL A 46 -14.85 -7.35 14.76
CA VAL A 46 -15.11 -7.44 13.32
C VAL A 46 -13.82 -7.66 12.55
N GLY A 47 -13.27 -8.86 12.65
CA GLY A 47 -12.10 -9.26 11.86
C GLY A 47 -12.50 -9.99 10.56
N MET A 48 -11.50 -10.46 9.81
CA MET A 48 -11.63 -11.11 8.51
C MET A 48 -12.68 -12.24 8.49
N LYS A 49 -12.63 -13.17 9.46
CA LYS A 49 -13.56 -14.31 9.52
C LYS A 49 -15.00 -13.85 9.73
N THR A 50 -15.20 -12.80 10.52
CA THR A 50 -16.53 -12.24 10.77
C THR A 50 -17.07 -11.55 9.52
N LEU A 51 -16.24 -10.73 8.86
CA LEU A 51 -16.62 -10.03 7.64
C LEU A 51 -16.96 -10.98 6.50
N THR A 52 -16.12 -11.97 6.23
CA THR A 52 -16.36 -12.93 5.14
C THR A 52 -17.56 -13.84 5.39
N LYS A 53 -17.95 -14.05 6.65
CA LYS A 53 -19.16 -14.77 7.04
C LYS A 53 -20.42 -13.91 6.87
N LEU A 54 -20.39 -12.66 7.31
CA LEU A 54 -21.52 -11.73 7.24
C LEU A 54 -21.75 -11.18 5.83
N PHE A 55 -20.65 -10.96 5.09
CA PHE A 55 -20.64 -10.35 3.76
C PHE A 55 -19.89 -11.23 2.76
N PRO A 56 -20.43 -12.42 2.41
CA PRO A 56 -19.75 -13.37 1.52
C PRO A 56 -19.50 -12.82 0.12
N PHE A 57 -20.22 -11.79 -0.30
CA PHE A 57 -19.98 -11.10 -1.57
C PHE A 57 -18.61 -10.44 -1.66
N MET A 58 -17.93 -10.14 -0.54
CA MET A 58 -16.56 -9.63 -0.55
C MET A 58 -15.53 -10.59 -1.16
N LYS A 59 -15.90 -11.87 -1.33
CA LYS A 59 -15.09 -12.88 -2.00
C LYS A 59 -15.18 -12.83 -3.52
N THR A 60 -16.17 -12.13 -4.05
CA THR A 60 -16.40 -12.05 -5.51
C THR A 60 -15.52 -10.99 -6.14
N GLU A 61 -15.30 -11.09 -7.44
CA GLU A 61 -14.50 -10.14 -8.21
C GLU A 61 -15.16 -8.74 -8.32
N GLN A 62 -16.45 -8.65 -8.03
CA GLN A 62 -17.15 -7.37 -8.03
C GLN A 62 -16.61 -6.46 -6.92
N LYS A 63 -16.33 -5.19 -7.26
CA LYS A 63 -15.94 -4.17 -6.28
C LYS A 63 -17.19 -3.67 -5.56
N TYR A 64 -17.13 -3.68 -4.23
CA TYR A 64 -18.18 -3.17 -3.35
C TYR A 64 -17.73 -1.92 -2.61
N THR A 65 -18.68 -1.17 -2.09
CA THR A 65 -18.46 0.06 -1.34
C THR A 65 -18.82 -0.13 0.13
N LEU A 66 -18.43 0.84 0.97
CA LEU A 66 -18.87 0.86 2.37
C LEU A 66 -20.40 0.93 2.48
N ASP A 67 -21.04 1.68 1.57
CA ASP A 67 -22.51 1.80 1.57
C ASP A 67 -23.20 0.47 1.25
N ASP A 68 -22.60 -0.41 0.45
CA ASP A 68 -23.14 -1.76 0.21
C ASP A 68 -23.05 -2.60 1.49
N ILE A 69 -21.94 -2.53 2.23
CA ILE A 69 -21.80 -3.16 3.54
C ILE A 69 -22.85 -2.63 4.51
N MET A 70 -22.98 -1.28 4.62
CA MET A 70 -23.94 -0.64 5.53
C MET A 70 -25.38 -1.04 5.21
N ARG A 71 -25.74 -1.09 3.93
CA ARG A 71 -27.05 -1.52 3.46
C ARG A 71 -27.33 -2.98 3.85
N SER A 72 -26.37 -3.85 3.61
CA SER A 72 -26.46 -5.27 3.99
C SER A 72 -26.52 -5.46 5.51
N ALA A 73 -25.72 -4.71 6.27
CA ALA A 73 -25.72 -4.79 7.74
C ALA A 73 -27.05 -4.39 8.34
N LYS A 74 -27.70 -3.33 7.84
CA LYS A 74 -29.02 -2.87 8.30
C LYS A 74 -30.14 -3.89 8.11
N THR A 75 -30.02 -4.82 7.16
CA THR A 75 -31.02 -5.87 6.95
C THR A 75 -30.84 -7.07 7.89
N GLN A 76 -29.70 -7.18 8.55
CA GLN A 76 -29.37 -8.31 9.42
C GLN A 76 -29.62 -7.94 10.89
N LYS A 77 -30.48 -8.69 11.58
CA LYS A 77 -30.76 -8.52 13.01
C LYS A 77 -29.70 -9.22 13.86
N ASN A 78 -28.52 -8.62 14.00
CA ASN A 78 -27.50 -9.15 14.90
C ASN A 78 -26.63 -8.00 15.46
N THR A 79 -26.14 -8.17 16.68
CA THR A 79 -25.38 -7.16 17.43
C THR A 79 -24.08 -6.73 16.75
N ILE A 80 -23.47 -7.60 15.93
CA ILE A 80 -22.25 -7.24 15.18
C ILE A 80 -22.62 -6.30 14.04
N CYS A 81 -23.71 -6.55 13.33
CA CYS A 81 -24.19 -5.67 12.26
C CYS A 81 -24.63 -4.30 12.81
N GLU A 82 -25.27 -4.26 13.99
CA GLU A 82 -25.61 -3.00 14.68
C GLU A 82 -24.33 -2.21 14.97
N ARG A 83 -23.30 -2.86 15.55
CA ARG A 83 -22.00 -2.22 15.81
C ARG A 83 -21.33 -1.71 14.55
N ILE A 84 -21.41 -2.46 13.43
CA ILE A 84 -20.91 -2.02 12.14
C ILE A 84 -21.57 -0.72 11.69
N VAL A 85 -22.90 -0.67 11.81
CA VAL A 85 -23.69 0.53 11.45
C VAL A 85 -23.32 1.73 12.33
N GLU A 86 -23.16 1.52 13.63
CA GLU A 86 -22.73 2.55 14.60
C GLU A 86 -21.30 3.04 14.35
N SER A 87 -20.44 2.19 13.75
CA SER A 87 -19.05 2.51 13.46
C SER A 87 -18.85 3.26 12.12
N LYS A 88 -19.91 3.78 11.50
CA LYS A 88 -19.83 4.39 10.17
C LYS A 88 -18.77 5.51 10.09
N ASP A 89 -18.76 6.42 11.05
CA ASP A 89 -17.82 7.55 11.03
C ASP A 89 -16.37 7.09 11.17
N LEU A 90 -16.12 6.06 12.00
CA LEU A 90 -14.81 5.43 12.12
C LEU A 90 -14.38 4.81 10.78
N LEU A 91 -15.28 4.11 10.11
CA LEU A 91 -15.00 3.46 8.83
C LEU A 91 -14.76 4.48 7.70
N ASP A 92 -15.51 5.58 7.67
CA ASP A 92 -15.28 6.67 6.72
C ASP A 92 -13.91 7.33 6.97
N MET A 93 -13.51 7.51 8.23
CA MET A 93 -12.19 7.99 8.58
C MET A 93 -11.10 7.01 8.15
N ASN A 94 -11.24 5.73 8.47
CA ASN A 94 -10.29 4.68 8.10
C ASN A 94 -10.14 4.59 6.56
N ARG A 95 -11.24 4.72 5.81
CA ARG A 95 -11.19 4.80 4.36
C ARG A 95 -10.29 5.94 3.90
N ARG A 96 -10.49 7.14 4.41
CA ARG A 96 -9.70 8.33 4.03
C ARG A 96 -8.21 8.18 4.37
N LEU A 97 -7.87 7.43 5.41
CA LEU A 97 -6.49 7.17 5.81
C LEU A 97 -5.82 6.06 4.98
N MET A 98 -6.59 5.06 4.51
CA MET A 98 -6.07 3.85 3.89
C MET A 98 -6.30 3.77 2.38
N ASP A 99 -7.20 4.61 1.81
CA ASP A 99 -7.47 4.62 0.38
C ASP A 99 -6.34 5.33 -0.37
N LEU A 100 -5.55 4.54 -1.09
CA LEU A 100 -4.42 5.06 -1.86
C LEU A 100 -4.86 5.69 -3.20
N ASP A 101 -6.06 5.37 -3.67
CA ASP A 101 -6.59 5.92 -4.92
C ASP A 101 -7.07 7.37 -4.74
N ASP A 102 -7.63 7.67 -3.57
CA ASP A 102 -8.11 9.02 -3.22
C ASP A 102 -7.04 9.79 -2.45
N SER A 103 -5.82 9.76 -2.96
CA SER A 103 -4.70 10.43 -2.32
C SER A 103 -4.98 11.93 -2.15
N ILE A 104 -4.83 12.44 -0.94
CA ILE A 104 -4.89 13.86 -0.55
C ILE A 104 -3.73 14.68 -1.19
N ILE A 105 -3.10 14.13 -2.22
CA ILE A 105 -2.01 14.79 -2.92
C ILE A 105 -2.55 15.98 -3.69
N THR A 106 -2.07 17.18 -3.33
CA THR A 106 -2.48 18.42 -4.01
C THR A 106 -2.11 18.38 -5.49
N GLY A 107 -2.84 19.13 -6.33
CA GLY A 107 -2.52 19.25 -7.76
C GLY A 107 -1.07 19.70 -8.00
N HIS A 108 -0.54 20.62 -7.16
CA HIS A 108 0.85 21.05 -7.21
C HIS A 108 1.83 19.87 -6.99
N THR A 109 1.57 19.04 -5.98
CA THR A 109 2.42 17.87 -5.68
C THR A 109 2.35 16.85 -6.83
N ARG A 110 1.16 16.61 -7.41
CA ARG A 110 1.01 15.73 -8.59
C ARG A 110 1.83 16.21 -9.78
N LEU A 111 1.77 17.51 -10.08
CA LEU A 111 2.58 18.11 -11.14
C LEU A 111 4.07 17.96 -10.89
N LYS A 112 4.52 18.21 -9.65
CA LYS A 112 5.91 18.04 -9.26
C LYS A 112 6.41 16.59 -9.37
N VAL A 113 5.58 15.62 -8.96
CA VAL A 113 5.89 14.19 -9.12
C VAL A 113 5.99 13.84 -10.61
N LYS A 114 5.04 14.28 -11.43
CA LYS A 114 5.05 14.06 -12.88
C LYS A 114 6.30 14.64 -13.51
N GLU A 115 6.66 15.89 -13.20
CA GLU A 115 7.88 16.54 -13.67
C GLU A 115 9.15 15.75 -13.30
N ILE A 116 9.21 15.22 -12.06
CA ILE A 116 10.35 14.39 -11.63
C ILE A 116 10.41 13.07 -12.40
N MET A 117 9.25 12.42 -12.65
CA MET A 117 9.19 11.17 -13.40
C MET A 117 9.53 11.32 -14.87
N GLU A 118 9.26 12.50 -15.46
CA GLU A 118 9.54 12.81 -16.86
C GLU A 118 10.98 13.31 -17.06
N ARG A 119 11.72 13.58 -15.99
CA ARG A 119 13.14 13.99 -16.10
C ARG A 119 13.97 12.86 -16.70
N PRO A 120 14.92 13.21 -17.60
CA PRO A 120 15.87 12.23 -18.11
C PRO A 120 16.63 11.56 -16.95
N ILE A 121 16.88 10.27 -17.08
CA ILE A 121 17.69 9.53 -16.11
C ILE A 121 19.09 10.14 -16.08
N GLN A 122 19.54 10.54 -14.89
CA GLN A 122 20.86 11.11 -14.68
C GLN A 122 21.87 10.03 -14.30
N ARG A 123 23.10 10.15 -14.79
CA ARG A 123 24.19 9.27 -14.33
C ARG A 123 24.48 9.49 -12.85
N VAL A 124 24.75 8.42 -12.15
CA VAL A 124 25.20 8.50 -10.76
C VAL A 124 26.59 9.11 -10.70
N ILE A 125 26.71 10.25 -10.05
CA ILE A 125 28.00 10.88 -9.76
C ILE A 125 28.57 10.19 -8.51
N LYS A 126 29.51 9.27 -8.75
CA LYS A 126 30.11 8.41 -7.70
C LYS A 126 30.57 9.21 -6.49
N HIS A 127 31.26 10.30 -6.68
CA HIS A 127 31.77 11.11 -5.58
C HIS A 127 30.64 11.69 -4.72
N ARG A 128 29.62 12.27 -5.34
CA ARG A 128 28.46 12.81 -4.58
C ARG A 128 27.77 11.74 -3.76
N PHE A 129 27.59 10.55 -4.34
CA PHE A 129 27.00 9.44 -3.61
C PHE A 129 27.86 9.01 -2.41
N GLN A 130 29.19 8.93 -2.61
CA GLN A 130 30.13 8.60 -1.53
C GLN A 130 30.10 9.63 -0.40
N THR A 131 30.05 10.93 -0.73
CA THR A 131 29.95 12.00 0.27
C THR A 131 28.66 11.87 1.08
N MET A 132 27.50 11.76 0.43
CA MET A 132 26.20 11.54 1.09
C MET A 132 26.23 10.30 1.99
N PHE A 133 26.78 9.19 1.50
CA PHE A 133 26.89 7.93 2.22
C PHE A 133 27.72 8.06 3.51
N LEU A 134 28.80 8.86 3.48
CA LEU A 134 29.62 9.13 4.64
C LEU A 134 28.93 10.09 5.63
N GLU A 135 28.26 11.12 5.12
CA GLU A 135 27.49 12.07 5.93
C GLU A 135 26.37 11.37 6.69
N ASP A 136 25.67 10.44 6.03
CA ASP A 136 24.61 9.62 6.63
C ASP A 136 25.14 8.46 7.52
N LYS A 137 26.47 8.34 7.66
CA LYS A 137 27.16 7.31 8.48
C LYS A 137 26.77 5.86 8.10
N LEU A 138 26.50 5.59 6.84
CA LEU A 138 26.05 4.29 6.32
C LEU A 138 27.21 3.30 6.03
N TYR A 139 28.45 3.64 6.37
CA TYR A 139 29.65 2.84 6.07
C TYR A 139 29.66 1.43 6.68
N GLN A 140 28.88 1.19 7.73
CA GLN A 140 28.71 -0.15 8.30
C GLN A 140 27.68 -1.00 7.52
N ALA A 141 26.74 -0.38 6.84
CA ALA A 141 25.67 -1.07 6.10
C ALA A 141 26.16 -1.66 4.77
N LEU A 142 27.19 -1.07 4.15
CA LEU A 142 27.72 -1.48 2.84
C LEU A 142 29.26 -1.48 2.86
N PRO A 143 29.92 -2.55 3.33
CA PRO A 143 31.38 -2.61 3.43
C PRO A 143 32.12 -2.39 2.10
N ASN A 144 31.53 -2.81 0.98
CA ASN A 144 32.09 -2.72 -0.38
C ASN A 144 31.34 -1.74 -1.27
N LEU A 145 31.21 -0.49 -0.81
CA LEU A 145 30.47 0.57 -1.52
C LEU A 145 30.85 0.70 -3.00
N ASN A 146 32.14 0.65 -3.33
CA ASN A 146 32.60 0.82 -4.73
C ASN A 146 32.11 -0.32 -5.64
N SER A 147 32.17 -1.56 -5.18
CA SER A 147 31.67 -2.72 -5.91
C SER A 147 30.15 -2.65 -6.05
N TRP A 148 29.46 -2.28 -4.98
CA TRP A 148 28.01 -2.12 -4.99
C TRP A 148 27.56 -1.02 -5.96
N LEU A 149 28.22 0.13 -5.97
CA LEU A 149 27.93 1.19 -6.93
C LEU A 149 28.14 0.74 -8.38
N ALA A 150 29.24 0.03 -8.66
CA ALA A 150 29.52 -0.46 -9.99
C ALA A 150 28.46 -1.44 -10.47
N THR A 151 28.04 -2.41 -9.63
CA THR A 151 27.06 -3.42 -10.02
C THR A 151 25.63 -2.88 -10.09
N THR A 152 25.23 -2.07 -9.13
CA THR A 152 23.84 -1.60 -9.00
C THR A 152 23.52 -0.51 -10.04
N PHE A 153 24.43 0.41 -10.28
CA PHE A 153 24.15 1.58 -11.13
C PHE A 153 24.66 1.47 -12.56
N ASN A 154 25.35 0.38 -12.94
CA ASN A 154 25.79 0.19 -14.32
C ASN A 154 24.63 0.26 -15.32
N ARG A 155 23.52 -0.43 -15.02
CA ARG A 155 22.35 -0.43 -15.90
C ARG A 155 21.71 0.96 -16.00
N LEU A 156 21.56 1.66 -14.87
CA LEU A 156 21.01 3.02 -14.85
C LEU A 156 21.90 4.01 -15.59
N ASN A 157 23.22 3.91 -15.41
CA ASN A 157 24.17 4.77 -16.13
C ASN A 157 24.12 4.52 -17.64
N PHE A 158 23.97 3.26 -18.07
CA PHE A 158 23.79 2.91 -19.49
C PHE A 158 22.47 3.51 -20.03
N MET A 159 21.35 3.37 -19.33
CA MET A 159 20.08 3.98 -19.72
C MET A 159 20.16 5.51 -19.78
N ALA A 160 20.91 6.13 -18.87
CA ALA A 160 21.12 7.58 -18.89
C ALA A 160 21.89 8.03 -20.15
N GLU A 161 22.85 7.23 -20.62
CA GLU A 161 23.60 7.51 -21.87
C GLU A 161 22.71 7.38 -23.10
N GLU A 162 21.78 6.42 -23.11
CA GLU A 162 20.86 6.23 -24.24
C GLU A 162 19.78 7.32 -24.30
N SER A 163 19.32 7.83 -23.14
CA SER A 163 18.30 8.88 -23.09
C SER A 163 18.79 10.25 -23.54
N HIS A 164 20.09 10.43 -23.72
CA HIS A 164 20.72 11.67 -24.21
C HIS A 164 21.16 11.63 -25.69
N LYS A 165 20.86 10.50 -26.37
CA LYS A 165 21.06 10.37 -27.83
C LYS A 165 19.77 10.71 -28.57
#